data_dd703a7df3ca6d0f7ab5761c15da45b9
#
_entry.id   dd703a7df3ca6d0f7ab5761c15da45b9
#
_cell.length_a   1.000
_cell.length_b   1.000
_cell.length_c   1.000
_cell.angle_alpha   90.00
_cell.angle_beta   90.00
_cell.angle_gamma   90.00
#
_symmetry.space_group_name_H-M   'P 1'
#
loop_
_entity.id
_entity.type
_entity.pdbx_description
1 polymer ?
#
loop_
_entity_poly.entity_id
_entity_poly.type
_entity_poly.pdbx_seq_one_letter_code
_entity_poly.pdbx_strand_id
1 'polypeptide(L)'
;GPKFCDHLCGTVLQLCLYADLLAEVQGCPPEYLYVVSPWSNFVPQKFRFSDYSAYYRGVKSAAEVAVDLVGVDETYPEPKTHCDVCRWQRDCEKRRRNDDHLCLVAGISKNQIKELGSHNINTTKELSSWQLPEGFKPAKGSVSSFEKVLAQASIQVEAREAGHLKFEFL
;
A
#
# COMPACT_ATOMS: atom_id res chain seq x y z
N GLY A 1 -11.87 -10.37 -14.19
CA GLY A 1 -11.06 -9.24 -13.82
C GLY A 1 -10.35 -9.43 -12.49
N PRO A 2 -9.23 -8.75 -12.22
CA PRO A 2 -8.36 -8.98 -11.04
C PRO A 2 -9.02 -8.68 -9.68
N LYS A 3 -10.13 -7.98 -9.63
CA LYS A 3 -10.79 -7.58 -8.36
C LYS A 3 -11.52 -8.71 -7.61
N PHE A 4 -11.76 -9.86 -8.24
CA PHE A 4 -12.52 -10.95 -7.62
C PHE A 4 -11.65 -11.81 -6.67
N CYS A 5 -10.35 -11.96 -6.97
CA CYS A 5 -9.42 -12.74 -6.14
C CYS A 5 -9.08 -12.05 -4.81
N ASP A 6 -8.96 -10.71 -4.81
CA ASP A 6 -8.50 -9.99 -3.62
C ASP A 6 -9.51 -10.05 -2.46
N HIS A 7 -10.81 -9.97 -2.75
CA HIS A 7 -11.85 -10.07 -1.73
C HIS A 7 -11.97 -11.49 -1.15
N LEU A 8 -11.83 -12.51 -1.97
CA LEU A 8 -11.92 -13.91 -1.52
C LEU A 8 -10.74 -14.29 -0.63
N CYS A 9 -9.52 -13.85 -0.98
CA CYS A 9 -8.32 -14.10 -0.17
C CYS A 9 -8.45 -13.48 1.23
N GLY A 10 -8.90 -12.25 1.34
CA GLY A 10 -9.15 -11.60 2.63
C GLY A 10 -10.19 -12.32 3.47
N THR A 11 -11.30 -12.76 2.84
CA THR A 11 -12.36 -13.51 3.50
C THR A 11 -11.87 -14.86 4.02
N VAL A 12 -11.08 -15.60 3.22
CA VAL A 12 -10.52 -16.89 3.66
C VAL A 12 -9.54 -16.70 4.83
N LEU A 13 -8.69 -15.67 4.81
CA LEU A 13 -7.81 -15.35 5.94
C LEU A 13 -8.60 -15.02 7.22
N GLN A 14 -9.67 -14.25 7.10
CA GLN A 14 -10.57 -13.96 8.23
C GLN A 14 -11.20 -15.24 8.80
N LEU A 15 -11.63 -16.15 7.94
CA LEU A 15 -12.16 -17.45 8.37
C LEU A 15 -11.07 -18.32 9.01
N CYS A 16 -9.82 -18.23 8.56
CA CYS A 16 -8.70 -18.90 9.22
C CYS A 16 -8.47 -18.36 10.64
N LEU A 17 -8.60 -17.06 10.86
CA LEU A 17 -8.55 -16.47 12.20
C LEU A 17 -9.67 -17.01 13.09
N TYR A 18 -10.91 -17.07 12.58
CA TYR A 18 -12.03 -17.64 13.34
C TYR A 18 -11.84 -19.13 13.63
N ALA A 19 -11.27 -19.88 12.69
CA ALA A 19 -10.94 -21.28 12.89
C ALA A 19 -9.87 -21.50 13.96
N ASP A 20 -8.88 -20.61 14.02
CA ASP A 20 -7.82 -20.63 15.03
C ASP A 20 -8.40 -20.35 16.44
N LEU A 21 -9.23 -19.30 16.57
CA LEU A 21 -9.93 -18.98 17.81
C LEU A 21 -10.89 -20.12 18.25
N LEU A 22 -11.57 -20.74 17.29
CA LEU A 22 -12.46 -21.86 17.57
C LEU A 22 -11.69 -23.10 18.03
N ALA A 23 -10.47 -23.31 17.48
CA ALA A 23 -9.61 -24.41 17.88
C ALA A 23 -9.17 -24.32 19.35
N GLU A 24 -8.99 -23.11 19.89
CA GLU A 24 -8.67 -22.89 21.31
C GLU A 24 -9.81 -23.35 22.22
N VAL A 25 -11.05 -23.22 21.76
CA VAL A 25 -12.25 -23.63 22.54
C VAL A 25 -12.56 -25.12 22.35
N GLN A 26 -12.39 -25.65 21.15
CA GLN A 26 -12.78 -27.03 20.77
C GLN A 26 -11.62 -28.04 20.91
N GLY A 27 -10.39 -27.56 21.07
CA GLY A 27 -9.20 -28.41 21.10
C GLY A 27 -8.68 -28.86 19.72
N CYS A 28 -9.39 -28.51 18.62
CA CYS A 28 -8.96 -28.81 17.26
C CYS A 28 -9.57 -27.80 16.27
N PRO A 29 -8.86 -27.43 15.20
CA PRO A 29 -9.39 -26.55 14.18
C PRO A 29 -10.42 -27.30 13.31
N PRO A 30 -11.41 -26.59 12.71
CA PRO A 30 -12.33 -27.17 11.76
C PRO A 30 -11.58 -27.60 10.48
N GLU A 31 -11.97 -28.73 9.90
CA GLU A 31 -11.34 -29.21 8.67
C GLU A 31 -11.66 -28.33 7.46
N TYR A 32 -12.87 -27.76 7.43
CA TYR A 32 -13.37 -26.96 6.30
C TYR A 32 -13.93 -25.62 6.74
N LEU A 33 -13.73 -24.65 5.87
CA LEU A 33 -14.30 -23.31 5.94
C LEU A 33 -15.29 -23.12 4.79
N TYR A 34 -16.33 -22.33 5.00
CA TYR A 34 -17.36 -22.09 3.99
C TYR A 34 -17.59 -20.59 3.79
N VAL A 35 -17.61 -20.16 2.53
CA VAL A 35 -17.99 -18.81 2.13
C VAL A 35 -19.28 -18.89 1.34
N VAL A 36 -20.29 -18.12 1.74
CA VAL A 36 -21.54 -17.93 1.01
C VAL A 36 -21.59 -16.50 0.50
N SER A 37 -21.72 -16.32 -0.79
CA SER A 37 -21.71 -14.99 -1.40
C SER A 37 -22.81 -14.83 -2.45
N PRO A 38 -23.35 -13.61 -2.67
CA PRO A 38 -24.36 -13.35 -3.69
C PRO A 38 -23.90 -13.71 -5.11
N TRP A 39 -22.61 -13.50 -5.40
CA TRP A 39 -22.04 -13.81 -6.72
C TRP A 39 -21.83 -15.30 -6.99
N SER A 40 -21.92 -16.16 -5.97
CA SER A 40 -21.99 -17.61 -6.12
C SER A 40 -23.43 -18.15 -6.09
N ASN A 41 -24.43 -17.27 -6.33
CA ASN A 41 -25.86 -17.60 -6.14
C ASN A 41 -26.17 -18.22 -4.77
N PHE A 42 -25.46 -17.75 -3.73
CA PHE A 42 -25.55 -18.28 -2.36
C PHE A 42 -25.18 -19.76 -2.23
N VAL A 43 -24.49 -20.35 -3.21
CA VAL A 43 -23.94 -21.69 -3.10
C VAL A 43 -22.69 -21.63 -2.21
N PRO A 44 -22.63 -22.45 -1.11
CA PRO A 44 -21.47 -22.48 -0.23
C PRO A 44 -20.20 -22.92 -0.97
N GLN A 45 -19.18 -22.08 -0.94
CA GLN A 45 -17.85 -22.42 -1.43
C GLN A 45 -17.04 -23.02 -0.29
N LYS A 46 -16.52 -24.23 -0.49
CA LYS A 46 -15.82 -25.01 0.52
C LYS A 46 -14.30 -24.86 0.36
N PHE A 47 -13.61 -24.54 1.45
CA PHE A 47 -12.16 -24.41 1.52
C PHE A 47 -11.62 -25.33 2.62
N ARG A 48 -10.53 -26.03 2.36
CA ARG A 48 -9.88 -26.83 3.38
C ARG A 48 -8.94 -25.93 4.21
N PHE A 49 -9.08 -25.92 5.54
CA PHE A 49 -8.28 -25.06 6.42
C PHE A 49 -6.78 -25.31 6.29
N SER A 50 -6.36 -26.58 6.17
CA SER A 50 -4.94 -26.95 6.03
C SER A 50 -4.24 -26.29 4.84
N ASP A 51 -4.95 -26.00 3.75
CA ASP A 51 -4.38 -25.43 2.53
C ASP A 51 -3.96 -23.96 2.71
N TYR A 52 -4.57 -23.27 3.69
CA TYR A 52 -4.36 -21.84 3.98
C TYR A 52 -3.65 -21.58 5.31
N SER A 53 -3.64 -22.56 6.21
CA SER A 53 -3.18 -22.40 7.59
C SER A 53 -1.71 -21.96 7.70
N ALA A 54 -0.82 -22.42 6.81
CA ALA A 54 0.58 -22.02 6.80
C ALA A 54 0.75 -20.54 6.44
N TYR A 55 0.06 -20.09 5.39
CA TYR A 55 0.05 -18.69 4.99
C TYR A 55 -0.58 -17.80 6.06
N TYR A 56 -1.71 -18.23 6.63
CA TYR A 56 -2.37 -17.54 7.74
C TYR A 56 -1.43 -17.33 8.93
N ARG A 57 -0.72 -18.39 9.38
CA ARG A 57 0.23 -18.27 10.49
C ARG A 57 1.34 -17.26 10.20
N GLY A 58 1.86 -17.23 8.97
CA GLY A 58 2.85 -16.23 8.56
C GLY A 58 2.31 -14.81 8.62
N VAL A 59 1.08 -14.58 8.14
CA VAL A 59 0.43 -13.27 8.19
C VAL A 59 0.11 -12.86 9.64
N LYS A 60 -0.39 -13.79 10.47
CA LYS A 60 -0.66 -13.56 11.90
C LYS A 60 0.61 -13.15 12.63
N SER A 61 1.69 -13.92 12.50
CA SER A 61 2.97 -13.63 13.14
C SER A 61 3.56 -12.29 12.69
N ALA A 62 3.48 -11.96 11.39
CA ALA A 62 3.92 -10.66 10.90
C ALA A 62 3.09 -9.50 11.47
N ALA A 63 1.79 -9.69 11.65
CA ALA A 63 0.92 -8.68 12.25
C ALA A 63 1.22 -8.50 13.75
N GLU A 64 1.43 -9.58 14.50
CA GLU A 64 1.81 -9.56 15.91
C GLU A 64 3.13 -8.81 16.11
N VAL A 65 4.16 -9.17 15.34
CA VAL A 65 5.45 -8.46 15.36
C VAL A 65 5.29 -6.98 15.03
N ALA A 66 4.46 -6.63 14.05
CA ALA A 66 4.23 -5.24 13.68
C ALA A 66 3.54 -4.44 14.80
N VAL A 67 2.65 -5.08 15.57
CA VAL A 67 1.98 -4.43 16.71
C VAL A 67 2.92 -4.26 17.90
N ASP A 68 3.77 -5.24 18.17
CA ASP A 68 4.65 -5.26 19.36
C ASP A 68 5.90 -4.38 19.18
N LEU A 69 6.42 -4.27 17.96
CA LEU A 69 7.70 -3.59 17.68
C LEU A 69 7.57 -2.13 17.29
N VAL A 70 6.38 -1.66 16.90
CA VAL A 70 6.25 -0.34 16.29
C VAL A 70 5.45 0.59 17.21
N GLY A 71 6.14 1.63 17.72
CA GLY A 71 5.45 2.80 18.26
C GLY A 71 4.60 3.47 17.18
N VAL A 72 3.53 4.16 17.57
CA VAL A 72 2.58 4.82 16.66
C VAL A 72 3.28 5.80 15.70
N ASP A 73 4.42 6.35 16.11
CA ASP A 73 5.19 7.35 15.35
C ASP A 73 6.18 6.74 14.33
N GLU A 74 6.43 5.43 14.40
CA GLU A 74 7.38 4.75 13.51
C GLU A 74 6.74 4.26 12.21
N THR A 75 5.41 4.27 12.12
CA THR A 75 4.69 3.89 10.91
C THR A 75 4.33 5.11 10.07
N TYR A 76 4.65 5.06 8.77
CA TYR A 76 4.22 6.10 7.83
C TYR A 76 3.01 5.65 6.99
N PRO A 77 1.98 6.49 6.82
CA PRO A 77 0.76 6.12 6.12
C PRO A 77 0.95 6.12 4.59
N GLU A 78 1.65 5.13 4.05
CA GLU A 78 1.77 4.96 2.61
C GLU A 78 0.41 4.74 1.93
N PRO A 79 0.14 5.38 0.77
CA PRO A 79 -1.11 5.17 0.03
C PRO A 79 -1.20 3.73 -0.52
N LYS A 80 -2.38 3.13 -0.36
CA LYS A 80 -2.72 1.79 -0.86
C LYS A 80 -4.13 1.80 -1.44
N THR A 81 -4.48 0.82 -2.28
CA THR A 81 -5.82 0.66 -2.85
C THR A 81 -6.92 0.57 -1.79
N HIS A 82 -6.61 0.04 -0.61
CA HIS A 82 -7.55 -0.04 0.50
C HIS A 82 -7.87 1.32 1.15
N CYS A 83 -7.10 2.37 0.85
CA CYS A 83 -7.35 3.71 1.39
C CYS A 83 -8.73 4.26 1.00
N ASP A 84 -9.26 3.88 -0.16
CA ASP A 84 -10.56 4.37 -0.67
C ASP A 84 -11.74 4.03 0.25
N VAL A 85 -11.61 2.99 1.07
CA VAL A 85 -12.63 2.53 2.04
C VAL A 85 -12.17 2.67 3.49
N CYS A 86 -10.97 3.23 3.72
CA CYS A 86 -10.37 3.34 5.04
C CYS A 86 -10.89 4.59 5.78
N ARG A 87 -11.39 4.40 7.00
CA ARG A 87 -11.88 5.53 7.83
C ARG A 87 -10.78 6.54 8.20
N TRP A 88 -9.52 6.14 8.16
CA TRP A 88 -8.35 6.96 8.48
C TRP A 88 -7.78 7.71 7.27
N GLN A 89 -8.39 7.56 6.09
CA GLN A 89 -7.88 8.13 4.84
C GLN A 89 -7.57 9.63 4.96
N ARG A 90 -8.49 10.41 5.55
CA ARG A 90 -8.36 11.87 5.68
C ARG A 90 -7.17 12.26 6.55
N ASP A 91 -6.97 11.57 7.67
CA ASP A 91 -5.86 11.85 8.59
C ASP A 91 -4.52 11.48 7.95
N CYS A 92 -4.47 10.33 7.28
CA CYS A 92 -3.30 9.91 6.52
C CYS A 92 -2.96 10.88 5.38
N GLU A 93 -3.96 11.37 4.64
CA GLU A 93 -3.77 12.35 3.58
C GLU A 93 -3.29 13.70 4.13
N LYS A 94 -3.87 14.16 5.23
CA LYS A 94 -3.43 15.38 5.91
C LYS A 94 -1.96 15.28 6.33
N ARG A 95 -1.56 14.16 6.94
CA ARG A 95 -0.16 13.92 7.31
C ARG A 95 0.76 13.98 6.09
N ARG A 96 0.46 13.24 5.02
CA ARG A 96 1.25 13.24 3.78
C ARG A 96 1.39 14.64 3.16
N ARG A 97 0.32 15.45 3.21
CA ARG A 97 0.34 16.84 2.72
C ARG A 97 1.16 17.75 3.60
N ASN A 98 1.07 17.62 4.92
CA ASN A 98 1.87 18.41 5.85
C ASN A 98 3.37 18.11 5.70
N ASP A 99 3.72 16.85 5.46
CA ASP A 99 5.09 16.39 5.27
C ASP A 99 5.61 16.65 3.83
N ASP A 100 4.78 17.18 2.95
CA ASP A 100 5.06 17.35 1.49
C ASP A 100 5.66 16.08 0.86
N HIS A 101 5.14 14.91 1.28
CA HIS A 101 5.73 13.61 0.97
C HIS A 101 5.69 13.28 -0.53
N LEU A 102 6.74 12.61 -1.02
CA LEU A 102 6.89 12.24 -2.45
C LEU A 102 5.71 11.49 -3.06
N CYS A 103 4.92 10.76 -2.26
CA CYS A 103 3.73 10.06 -2.77
C CYS A 103 2.64 10.98 -3.34
N LEU A 104 2.75 12.30 -3.12
CA LEU A 104 1.85 13.31 -3.69
C LEU A 104 2.21 13.67 -5.14
N VAL A 105 3.38 13.29 -5.61
CA VAL A 105 3.79 13.51 -7.00
C VAL A 105 3.01 12.54 -7.90
N ALA A 106 2.27 13.08 -8.85
CA ALA A 106 1.47 12.27 -9.75
C ALA A 106 2.34 11.32 -10.58
N GLY A 107 1.95 10.05 -10.63
CA GLY A 107 2.66 9.02 -11.39
C GLY A 107 3.93 8.47 -10.74
N ILE A 108 4.31 8.92 -9.55
CA ILE A 108 5.48 8.37 -8.86
C ILE A 108 5.22 6.93 -8.38
N SER A 109 6.21 6.07 -8.54
CA SER A 109 6.16 4.68 -8.07
C SER A 109 6.87 4.52 -6.72
N LYS A 110 6.51 3.46 -5.96
CA LYS A 110 7.19 3.13 -4.70
C LYS A 110 8.69 2.88 -4.86
N ASN A 111 9.12 2.32 -5.98
CA ASN A 111 10.54 2.09 -6.25
C ASN A 111 11.28 3.42 -6.44
N GLN A 112 10.67 4.39 -7.12
CA GLN A 112 11.23 5.73 -7.26
C GLN A 112 11.31 6.46 -5.93
N ILE A 113 10.27 6.40 -5.09
CA ILE A 113 10.30 6.98 -3.73
C ILE A 113 11.46 6.39 -2.92
N LYS A 114 11.65 5.07 -2.96
CA LYS A 114 12.75 4.41 -2.25
C LYS A 114 14.12 4.82 -2.78
N GLU A 115 14.27 4.91 -4.10
CA GLU A 115 15.51 5.36 -4.76
C GLU A 115 15.84 6.81 -4.38
N LEU A 116 14.85 7.71 -4.48
CA LEU A 116 15.00 9.13 -4.11
C LEU A 116 15.36 9.28 -2.63
N GLY A 117 14.76 8.49 -1.75
CA GLY A 117 15.10 8.45 -0.33
C GLY A 117 16.56 8.06 -0.09
N SER A 118 17.15 7.17 -0.91
CA SER A 118 18.59 6.85 -0.82
C SER A 118 19.50 8.03 -1.22
N HIS A 119 18.96 9.00 -1.95
CA HIS A 119 19.60 10.27 -2.29
C HIS A 119 19.22 11.42 -1.34
N ASN A 120 18.58 11.11 -0.19
CA ASN A 120 18.08 12.07 0.80
C ASN A 120 16.99 13.03 0.25
N ILE A 121 16.25 12.63 -0.77
CA ILE A 121 15.13 13.38 -1.33
C ILE A 121 13.85 12.73 -0.82
N ASN A 122 13.13 13.44 0.06
CA ASN A 122 11.96 12.91 0.77
C ASN A 122 10.68 13.72 0.54
N THR A 123 10.81 14.97 0.03
CA THR A 123 9.70 15.89 -0.20
C THR A 123 9.50 16.22 -1.67
N THR A 124 8.28 16.62 -2.04
CA THR A 124 7.97 17.07 -3.40
C THR A 124 8.79 18.32 -3.76
N LYS A 125 9.02 19.22 -2.80
CA LYS A 125 9.79 20.44 -3.00
C LYS A 125 11.27 20.14 -3.25
N GLU A 126 11.87 19.23 -2.48
CA GLU A 126 13.26 18.78 -2.73
C GLU A 126 13.38 18.16 -4.12
N LEU A 127 12.42 17.32 -4.49
CA LEU A 127 12.42 16.69 -5.82
C LEU A 127 12.32 17.72 -6.95
N SER A 128 11.49 18.75 -6.79
CA SER A 128 11.30 19.77 -7.83
C SER A 128 12.58 20.58 -8.15
N SER A 129 13.49 20.67 -7.19
CA SER A 129 14.77 21.36 -7.34
C SER A 129 15.96 20.44 -7.59
N TRP A 130 15.73 19.13 -7.52
CA TRP A 130 16.79 18.14 -7.72
C TRP A 130 17.13 17.98 -9.20
N GLN A 131 18.43 17.85 -9.49
CA GLN A 131 18.92 17.56 -10.83
C GLN A 131 19.49 16.15 -10.87
N LEU A 132 19.15 15.42 -11.91
CA LEU A 132 19.69 14.07 -12.12
C LEU A 132 21.22 14.16 -12.27
N PRO A 133 22.00 13.42 -11.48
CA PRO A 133 23.45 13.39 -11.64
C PRO A 133 23.86 12.85 -13.02
N GLU A 134 24.98 13.32 -13.55
CA GLU A 134 25.56 12.75 -14.78
C GLU A 134 25.80 11.24 -14.59
N GLY A 135 25.30 10.45 -15.56
CA GLY A 135 25.43 9.00 -15.51
C GLY A 135 24.50 8.30 -14.53
N PHE A 136 23.47 8.99 -14.01
CA PHE A 136 22.46 8.37 -13.14
C PHE A 136 21.89 7.10 -13.75
N LYS A 137 21.95 6.02 -12.99
CA LYS A 137 21.37 4.72 -13.35
C LYS A 137 20.48 4.25 -12.22
N PRO A 138 19.15 4.30 -12.38
CA PRO A 138 18.25 3.84 -11.35
C PRO A 138 18.35 2.32 -11.15
N ALA A 139 18.20 1.87 -9.92
CA ALA A 139 18.18 0.43 -9.59
C ALA A 139 17.00 -0.29 -10.25
N LYS A 140 15.88 0.43 -10.45
CA LYS A 140 14.69 -0.07 -11.18
C LYS A 140 14.06 1.05 -12.01
N GLY A 141 13.64 0.71 -13.23
CA GLY A 141 13.01 1.63 -14.16
C GLY A 141 14.02 2.25 -15.14
N SER A 142 13.66 3.37 -15.74
CA SER A 142 14.48 4.09 -16.71
C SER A 142 14.76 5.51 -16.24
N VAL A 143 15.85 6.13 -16.72
CA VAL A 143 16.16 7.54 -16.48
C VAL A 143 14.99 8.43 -16.91
N SER A 144 14.41 8.15 -18.09
CA SER A 144 13.25 8.89 -18.59
C SER A 144 12.04 8.85 -17.66
N SER A 145 11.84 7.77 -16.91
CA SER A 145 10.76 7.72 -15.91
C SER A 145 11.02 8.62 -14.70
N PHE A 146 12.29 8.87 -14.36
CA PHE A 146 12.66 9.83 -13.30
C PHE A 146 12.56 11.27 -13.81
N GLU A 147 12.96 11.54 -15.06
CA GLU A 147 12.79 12.86 -15.69
C GLU A 147 11.32 13.30 -15.69
N LYS A 148 10.39 12.39 -16.02
CA LYS A 148 8.95 12.66 -15.97
C LYS A 148 8.46 12.99 -14.55
N VAL A 149 8.92 12.26 -13.55
CA VAL A 149 8.53 12.50 -12.16
C VAL A 149 9.11 13.82 -11.65
N LEU A 150 10.32 14.19 -12.06
CA LEU A 150 10.93 15.49 -11.77
C LEU A 150 10.14 16.65 -12.39
N ALA A 151 9.84 16.58 -13.68
CA ALA A 151 9.02 17.56 -14.36
C ALA A 151 7.64 17.70 -13.70
N GLN A 152 7.02 16.58 -13.36
CA GLN A 152 5.74 16.57 -12.65
C GLN A 152 5.82 17.22 -11.28
N ALA A 153 6.88 16.97 -10.50
CA ALA A 153 7.08 17.61 -9.21
C ALA A 153 7.25 19.12 -9.34
N SER A 154 8.02 19.59 -10.33
CA SER A 154 8.21 21.01 -10.62
C SER A 154 6.90 21.71 -10.94
N ILE A 155 6.11 21.15 -11.87
CA ILE A 155 4.79 21.68 -12.23
C ILE A 155 3.85 21.74 -11.01
N GLN A 156 3.83 20.71 -10.16
CA GLN A 156 2.98 20.67 -8.98
C GLN A 156 3.40 21.69 -7.91
N VAL A 157 4.71 21.92 -7.72
CA VAL A 157 5.21 22.94 -6.78
C VAL A 157 4.87 24.33 -7.30
N GLU A 158 5.16 24.61 -8.57
CA GLU A 158 4.85 25.89 -9.19
C GLU A 158 3.33 26.21 -9.18
N ALA A 159 2.48 25.20 -9.44
CA ALA A 159 1.04 25.37 -9.37
C ALA A 159 0.57 25.71 -7.95
N ARG A 160 1.17 25.08 -6.93
CA ARG A 160 0.86 25.38 -5.51
C ARG A 160 1.30 26.81 -5.12
N GLU A 161 2.50 27.24 -5.55
CA GLU A 161 3.02 28.57 -5.26
C GLU A 161 2.24 29.68 -6.00
N ALA A 162 1.83 29.39 -7.23
CA ALA A 162 1.05 30.33 -8.05
C ALA A 162 -0.44 30.39 -7.65
N GLY A 163 -0.95 29.41 -6.88
CA GLY A 163 -2.33 29.32 -6.49
C GLY A 163 -3.32 28.98 -7.62
N HIS A 164 -2.83 28.53 -8.78
CA HIS A 164 -3.66 28.12 -9.91
C HIS A 164 -3.08 26.86 -10.59
N LEU A 165 -3.96 26.13 -11.28
CA LEU A 165 -3.55 24.88 -11.96
C LEU A 165 -2.58 25.22 -13.10
N LYS A 166 -1.47 24.47 -13.14
CA LYS A 166 -0.53 24.40 -14.26
C LYS A 166 -0.54 22.97 -14.82
N PHE A 167 -0.42 22.83 -16.12
CA PHE A 167 -0.26 21.53 -16.78
C PHE A 167 0.62 21.68 -18.01
N GLU A 168 1.41 20.66 -18.29
CA GLU A 168 2.22 20.50 -19.50
C GLU A 168 2.01 19.08 -20.03
N PHE A 169 2.06 18.93 -21.34
CA PHE A 169 2.05 17.59 -21.98
C PHE A 169 3.48 17.03 -21.96
N LEU A 170 3.71 15.95 -21.21
CA LEU A 170 4.99 15.26 -21.05
C LEU A 170 5.14 14.07 -21.99
#